data_d9a676aa69753d0e5ed637dff46751f6
#
_entry.id   d9a676aa69753d0e5ed637dff46751f6
#
_cell.length_a   1.000
_cell.length_b   1.000
_cell.length_c   1.000
_cell.angle_alpha   90.00
_cell.angle_beta   90.00
_cell.angle_gamma   90.00
#
_symmetry.space_group_name_H-M   'P 1'
#
loop_
_entity.id
_entity.type
_entity.pdbx_description
1 polymer ?
#
loop_
_entity_poly.entity_id
_entity_poly.type
_entity_poly.pdbx_seq_one_letter_code
_entity_poly.pdbx_strand_id
1 'polypeptide(L)'
;EKMGPEPKGRVQRIFAAGMIEWQRSHRSDGGLIAGAQSRIERSMDVAVTKEAEALQAGLPVLATVGSTAPFIGLFGTVWGIMNAFIEIAQQQNTNLTVVAPGIAEALLATGLGLLAAIPAVIFYNKLSTDSERIIAGYEGFADEFATILSRQLDS
;
A
#
# COMPACT_ATOMS: atom_id res chain seq x y z
N GLU A 1 34.32 -14.50 5.37
CA GLU A 1 33.35 -15.58 5.17
C GLU A 1 32.26 -15.09 4.24
N LYS A 2 32.07 -15.75 3.11
CA LYS A 2 31.18 -15.28 2.04
C LYS A 2 29.74 -15.34 2.55
N MET A 3 29.08 -14.20 2.64
CA MET A 3 27.63 -14.15 2.81
C MET A 3 26.99 -15.07 1.77
N GLY A 4 26.12 -15.97 2.22
CA GLY A 4 25.35 -16.85 1.37
C GLY A 4 24.50 -16.10 0.34
N PRO A 5 23.74 -16.79 -0.53
CA PRO A 5 22.96 -16.17 -1.59
C PRO A 5 22.07 -15.06 -1.02
N GLU A 6 21.90 -13.97 -1.80
CA GLU A 6 21.10 -12.81 -1.40
C GLU A 6 19.76 -13.23 -0.77
N PRO A 7 19.37 -12.62 0.36
CA PRO A 7 18.18 -13.02 1.08
C PRO A 7 16.94 -12.79 0.22
N LYS A 8 16.25 -13.86 -0.17
CA LYS A 8 15.07 -13.80 -1.04
C LYS A 8 13.78 -13.48 -0.29
N GLY A 9 13.73 -13.78 1.00
CA GLY A 9 12.55 -13.55 1.85
C GLY A 9 12.62 -12.20 2.55
N ARG A 10 11.45 -11.60 2.84
CA ARG A 10 11.35 -10.31 3.55
C ARG A 10 11.95 -10.39 4.95
N VAL A 11 11.57 -11.40 5.72
CA VAL A 11 12.13 -11.67 7.07
C VAL A 11 13.64 -11.92 7.00
N GLN A 12 14.11 -12.61 5.95
CA GLN A 12 15.54 -12.85 5.75
C GLN A 12 16.32 -11.55 5.52
N ARG A 13 15.72 -10.56 4.85
CA ARG A 13 16.36 -9.24 4.65
C ARG A 13 16.46 -8.45 5.96
N ILE A 14 15.44 -8.53 6.81
CA ILE A 14 15.45 -7.90 8.14
C ILE A 14 16.54 -8.56 9.01
N PHE A 15 16.57 -9.89 9.04
CA PHE A 15 17.61 -10.65 9.74
C PHE A 15 19.02 -10.29 9.24
N ALA A 16 19.21 -10.27 7.92
CA ALA A 16 20.49 -9.93 7.31
C ALA A 16 20.96 -8.51 7.69
N ALA A 17 20.04 -7.54 7.77
CA ALA A 17 20.36 -6.17 8.18
C ALA A 17 20.90 -6.14 9.63
N GLY A 18 20.24 -6.85 10.55
CA GLY A 18 20.72 -6.99 11.92
C GLY A 18 22.09 -7.66 12.02
N MET A 19 22.27 -8.78 11.29
CA MET A 19 23.53 -9.54 11.30
C MET A 19 24.70 -8.78 10.69
N ILE A 20 24.48 -8.02 9.63
CA ILE A 20 25.52 -7.18 9.01
C ILE A 20 25.99 -6.13 10.02
N GLU A 21 25.06 -5.48 10.70
CA GLU A 21 25.43 -4.46 11.68
C GLU A 21 26.07 -5.08 12.92
N TRP A 22 25.64 -6.26 13.35
CA TRP A 22 26.27 -7.02 14.42
C TRP A 22 27.74 -7.34 14.09
N GLN A 23 28.03 -7.84 12.88
CA GLN A 23 29.39 -8.10 12.42
C GLN A 23 30.26 -6.84 12.37
N ARG A 24 29.70 -5.72 11.94
CA ARG A 24 30.40 -4.42 11.88
C ARG A 24 30.68 -3.83 13.27
N SER A 25 29.91 -4.23 14.27
CA SER A 25 30.00 -3.72 15.64
C SER A 25 31.03 -4.47 16.49
N HIS A 26 31.70 -5.51 15.96
CA HIS A 26 32.78 -6.21 16.64
C HIS A 26 34.11 -5.52 16.38
N ARG A 27 34.93 -5.41 17.46
CA ARG A 27 36.31 -4.99 17.36
C ARG A 27 37.22 -6.15 16.97
N SER A 28 38.41 -5.84 16.52
CA SER A 28 39.46 -6.84 16.24
C SER A 28 39.89 -7.69 17.44
N ASP A 29 39.60 -7.23 18.65
CA ASP A 29 39.84 -7.93 19.91
C ASP A 29 38.68 -8.81 20.39
N GLY A 30 37.60 -8.90 19.58
CA GLY A 30 36.39 -9.65 19.90
C GLY A 30 35.38 -8.92 20.75
N GLY A 31 35.71 -7.70 21.24
CA GLY A 31 34.80 -6.86 22.03
C GLY A 31 33.80 -6.09 21.16
N LEU A 32 32.66 -5.75 21.73
CA LEU A 32 31.64 -4.94 21.06
C LEU A 32 31.92 -3.46 21.23
N ILE A 33 31.61 -2.71 20.17
CA ILE A 33 31.71 -1.24 20.22
C ILE A 33 30.51 -0.70 21.01
N ALA A 34 30.74 0.28 21.90
CA ALA A 34 29.68 0.92 22.65
C ALA A 34 28.52 1.38 21.72
N GLY A 35 27.28 1.10 22.11
CA GLY A 35 26.08 1.40 21.32
C GLY A 35 25.81 0.44 20.15
N ALA A 36 26.46 -0.72 20.11
CA ALA A 36 26.24 -1.75 19.10
C ALA A 36 24.77 -2.18 19.04
N GLN A 37 24.16 -2.42 20.20
CA GLN A 37 22.76 -2.84 20.29
C GLN A 37 21.82 -1.84 19.63
N SER A 38 21.91 -0.56 19.96
CA SER A 38 21.03 0.46 19.38
C SER A 38 21.23 0.65 17.87
N ARG A 39 22.43 0.38 17.34
CA ARG A 39 22.67 0.39 15.89
C ARG A 39 22.06 -0.80 15.19
N ILE A 40 22.12 -1.98 15.82
CA ILE A 40 21.52 -3.21 15.29
C ILE A 40 19.99 -3.05 15.24
N GLU A 41 19.36 -2.62 16.34
CA GLU A 41 17.93 -2.35 16.42
C GLU A 41 17.52 -1.35 15.32
N ARG A 42 18.22 -0.22 15.21
CA ARG A 42 17.94 0.78 14.19
C ARG A 42 18.10 0.24 12.74
N SER A 43 19.10 -0.60 12.51
CA SER A 43 19.30 -1.23 11.19
C SER A 43 18.15 -2.15 10.82
N MET A 44 17.63 -2.90 11.80
CA MET A 44 16.45 -3.76 11.60
C MET A 44 15.17 -2.96 11.42
N ASP A 45 14.95 -1.90 12.18
CA ASP A 45 13.80 -1.00 12.01
C ASP A 45 13.75 -0.37 10.62
N VAL A 46 14.89 0.06 10.10
CA VAL A 46 15.00 0.57 8.73
C VAL A 46 14.65 -0.51 7.71
N ALA A 47 15.07 -1.75 7.94
CA ALA A 47 14.74 -2.86 7.06
C ALA A 47 13.24 -3.21 7.13
N VAL A 48 12.63 -3.21 8.32
CA VAL A 48 11.18 -3.40 8.53
C VAL A 48 10.40 -2.30 7.80
N THR A 49 10.80 -1.04 7.96
CA THR A 49 10.14 0.09 7.29
C THR A 49 10.17 -0.06 5.77
N LYS A 50 11.31 -0.44 5.18
CA LYS A 50 11.41 -0.68 3.73
C LYS A 50 10.50 -1.80 3.24
N GLU A 51 10.41 -2.88 4.00
CA GLU A 51 9.52 -3.99 3.64
C GLU A 51 8.05 -3.61 3.80
N ALA A 52 7.71 -2.78 4.80
CA ALA A 52 6.37 -2.23 4.99
C ALA A 52 5.96 -1.32 3.82
N GLU A 53 6.83 -0.39 3.41
CA GLU A 53 6.60 0.48 2.25
C GLU A 53 6.38 -0.33 0.98
N ALA A 54 7.20 -1.35 0.73
CA ALA A 54 7.05 -2.24 -0.42
C ALA A 54 5.73 -3.04 -0.40
N LEU A 55 5.26 -3.41 0.80
CA LEU A 55 4.01 -4.14 0.96
C LEU A 55 2.79 -3.26 0.71
N GLN A 56 2.86 -1.97 1.05
CA GLN A 56 1.78 -1.00 0.95
C GLN A 56 1.79 -0.20 -0.36
N ALA A 57 2.77 -0.37 -1.23
CA ALA A 57 3.02 0.48 -2.40
C ALA A 57 1.81 0.66 -3.35
N GLY A 58 0.95 -0.35 -3.48
CA GLY A 58 -0.25 -0.29 -4.35
C GLY A 58 -1.51 0.24 -3.68
N LEU A 59 -1.55 0.33 -2.36
CA LEU A 59 -2.76 0.70 -1.61
C LEU A 59 -3.27 2.11 -1.92
N PRO A 60 -2.41 3.15 -2.07
CA PRO A 60 -2.87 4.49 -2.42
C PRO A 60 -3.63 4.56 -3.74
N VAL A 61 -3.29 3.72 -4.72
CA VAL A 61 -4.01 3.66 -6.01
C VAL A 61 -5.43 3.15 -5.81
N LEU A 62 -5.60 2.07 -5.03
CA LEU A 62 -6.92 1.52 -4.73
C LEU A 62 -7.77 2.51 -3.93
N ALA A 63 -7.17 3.20 -2.95
CA ALA A 63 -7.84 4.25 -2.18
C ALA A 63 -8.31 5.39 -3.09
N THR A 64 -7.47 5.84 -4.01
CA THR A 64 -7.78 6.89 -4.97
C THR A 64 -8.92 6.47 -5.90
N VAL A 65 -8.85 5.29 -6.50
CA VAL A 65 -9.91 4.79 -7.38
C VAL A 65 -11.22 4.63 -6.60
N GLY A 66 -11.18 4.06 -5.40
CA GLY A 66 -12.36 3.88 -4.56
C GLY A 66 -13.05 5.19 -4.20
N SER A 67 -12.28 6.24 -3.91
CA SER A 67 -12.82 7.55 -3.54
C SER A 67 -13.21 8.44 -4.71
N THR A 68 -12.53 8.35 -5.86
CA THR A 68 -12.76 9.26 -7.00
C THR A 68 -13.67 8.69 -8.08
N ALA A 69 -13.67 7.38 -8.29
CA ALA A 69 -14.45 6.77 -9.37
C ALA A 69 -15.97 7.05 -9.29
N PRO A 70 -16.65 7.08 -8.12
CA PRO A 70 -18.05 7.48 -8.03
C PRO A 70 -18.29 8.91 -8.50
N PHE A 71 -17.38 9.83 -8.21
CA PHE A 71 -17.47 11.24 -8.64
C PHE A 71 -17.22 11.40 -10.14
N ILE A 72 -16.32 10.62 -10.71
CA ILE A 72 -16.10 10.56 -12.16
C ILE A 72 -17.38 10.05 -12.86
N GLY A 73 -18.01 9.02 -12.32
CA GLY A 73 -19.29 8.53 -12.82
C GLY A 73 -20.40 9.58 -12.69
N LEU A 74 -20.49 10.26 -11.57
CA LEU A 74 -21.44 11.37 -11.36
C LEU A 74 -21.21 12.51 -12.35
N PHE A 75 -19.96 12.89 -12.58
CA PHE A 75 -19.62 13.88 -13.60
C PHE A 75 -20.13 13.48 -14.98
N GLY A 76 -19.96 12.21 -15.36
CA GLY A 76 -20.50 11.67 -16.61
C GLY A 76 -22.03 11.79 -16.70
N THR A 77 -22.75 11.57 -15.60
CA THR A 77 -24.20 11.76 -15.55
C THR A 77 -24.59 13.21 -15.76
N VAL A 78 -23.96 14.15 -15.07
CA VAL A 78 -24.22 15.58 -15.20
C VAL A 78 -23.96 16.04 -16.63
N TRP A 79 -22.84 15.62 -17.21
CA TRP A 79 -22.48 15.95 -18.60
C TRP A 79 -23.47 15.42 -19.61
N GLY A 80 -23.87 14.13 -19.48
CA GLY A 80 -24.82 13.50 -20.41
C GLY A 80 -26.22 14.10 -20.34
N ILE A 81 -26.72 14.39 -19.13
CA ILE A 81 -28.01 15.05 -18.96
C ILE A 81 -27.98 16.48 -19.50
N MET A 82 -26.91 17.22 -19.26
CA MET A 82 -26.73 18.55 -19.83
C MET A 82 -26.83 18.54 -21.36
N ASN A 83 -26.12 17.60 -22.00
CA ASN A 83 -26.18 17.44 -23.47
C ASN A 83 -27.59 17.10 -23.96
N ALA A 84 -28.30 16.21 -23.27
CA ALA A 84 -29.69 15.87 -23.62
C ALA A 84 -30.61 17.09 -23.57
N PHE A 85 -30.46 17.97 -22.58
CA PHE A 85 -31.23 19.22 -22.53
C PHE A 85 -30.84 20.24 -23.62
N ILE A 86 -29.56 20.29 -23.99
CA ILE A 86 -29.11 21.14 -25.11
C ILE A 86 -29.76 20.67 -26.43
N GLU A 87 -29.81 19.35 -26.66
CA GLU A 87 -30.45 18.79 -27.85
C GLU A 87 -31.94 19.09 -27.89
N ILE A 88 -32.68 19.01 -26.79
CA ILE A 88 -34.08 19.43 -26.70
C ILE A 88 -34.25 20.88 -27.10
N ALA A 89 -33.39 21.73 -26.59
CA ALA A 89 -33.45 23.18 -26.86
C ALA A 89 -33.17 23.52 -28.33
N GLN A 90 -32.25 22.80 -28.97
CA GLN A 90 -31.90 22.99 -30.39
C GLN A 90 -32.95 22.44 -31.36
N GLN A 91 -33.49 21.31 -31.06
CA GLN A 91 -34.44 20.63 -31.93
C GLN A 91 -35.89 21.05 -31.65
N GLN A 92 -36.15 21.79 -30.56
CA GLN A 92 -37.49 22.10 -30.06
C GLN A 92 -38.41 20.88 -29.96
N ASN A 93 -37.81 19.73 -29.76
CA ASN A 93 -38.48 18.44 -29.71
C ASN A 93 -38.34 17.84 -28.32
N THR A 94 -39.42 17.77 -27.58
CA THR A 94 -39.50 17.21 -26.24
C THR A 94 -39.83 15.73 -26.22
N ASN A 95 -39.74 15.05 -27.37
CA ASN A 95 -40.06 13.63 -27.45
C ASN A 95 -39.03 12.81 -26.69
N LEU A 96 -39.50 11.99 -25.75
CA LEU A 96 -38.65 11.16 -24.89
C LEU A 96 -37.76 10.22 -25.70
N THR A 97 -38.21 9.75 -26.86
CA THR A 97 -37.42 8.85 -27.74
C THR A 97 -36.16 9.50 -28.28
N VAL A 98 -36.11 10.81 -28.36
CA VAL A 98 -34.93 11.56 -28.83
C VAL A 98 -33.88 11.69 -27.73
N VAL A 99 -34.30 11.87 -26.48
CA VAL A 99 -33.37 12.17 -25.34
C VAL A 99 -33.06 10.92 -24.51
N ALA A 100 -33.87 9.88 -24.57
CA ALA A 100 -33.67 8.67 -23.78
C ALA A 100 -32.30 8.00 -23.99
N PRO A 101 -31.70 7.92 -25.19
CA PRO A 101 -30.37 7.37 -25.37
C PRO A 101 -29.29 8.16 -24.60
N GLY A 102 -29.31 9.48 -24.65
CA GLY A 102 -28.36 10.34 -23.94
C GLY A 102 -28.47 10.23 -22.41
N ILE A 103 -29.70 10.11 -21.90
CA ILE A 103 -29.95 9.87 -20.48
C ILE A 103 -29.45 8.47 -20.07
N ALA A 104 -29.68 7.47 -20.90
CA ALA A 104 -29.20 6.12 -20.63
C ALA A 104 -27.67 6.04 -20.57
N GLU A 105 -26.98 6.70 -21.49
CA GLU A 105 -25.50 6.80 -21.46
C GLU A 105 -25.01 7.53 -20.20
N ALA A 106 -25.68 8.61 -19.78
CA ALA A 106 -25.37 9.32 -18.56
C ALA A 106 -25.48 8.41 -17.33
N LEU A 107 -26.54 7.65 -17.22
CA LEU A 107 -26.73 6.69 -16.11
C LEU A 107 -25.72 5.55 -16.14
N LEU A 108 -25.35 5.10 -17.35
CA LEU A 108 -24.29 4.09 -17.51
C LEU A 108 -22.94 4.59 -16.96
N ALA A 109 -22.61 5.85 -17.18
CA ALA A 109 -21.38 6.44 -16.64
C ALA A 109 -21.31 6.34 -15.11
N THR A 110 -22.42 6.61 -14.41
CA THR A 110 -22.49 6.40 -12.95
C THR A 110 -22.31 4.94 -12.59
N GLY A 111 -22.96 4.03 -13.30
CA GLY A 111 -22.82 2.59 -13.10
C GLY A 111 -21.38 2.11 -13.24
N LEU A 112 -20.66 2.58 -14.26
CA LEU A 112 -19.25 2.25 -14.48
C LEU A 112 -18.35 2.82 -13.38
N GLY A 113 -18.60 4.04 -12.91
CA GLY A 113 -17.89 4.64 -11.78
C GLY A 113 -18.04 3.80 -10.49
N LEU A 114 -19.24 3.33 -10.20
CA LEU A 114 -19.51 2.45 -9.06
C LEU A 114 -18.92 1.06 -9.26
N LEU A 115 -18.95 0.52 -10.46
CA LEU A 115 -18.35 -0.77 -10.79
C LEU A 115 -16.84 -0.79 -10.55
N ALA A 116 -16.16 0.34 -10.77
CA ALA A 116 -14.74 0.50 -10.47
C ALA A 116 -14.48 0.76 -8.97
N ALA A 117 -15.31 1.59 -8.35
CA ALA A 117 -15.11 2.02 -6.96
C ALA A 117 -15.31 0.89 -5.95
N ILE A 118 -16.36 0.09 -6.11
CA ILE A 118 -16.75 -0.93 -5.12
C ILE A 118 -15.64 -1.96 -4.91
N PRO A 119 -15.11 -2.64 -5.95
CA PRO A 119 -14.00 -3.58 -5.75
C PRO A 119 -12.73 -2.89 -5.27
N ALA A 120 -12.45 -1.65 -5.70
CA ALA A 120 -11.28 -0.91 -5.24
C ALA A 120 -11.32 -0.68 -3.72
N VAL A 121 -12.46 -0.30 -3.16
CA VAL A 121 -12.64 -0.12 -1.70
C VAL A 121 -12.53 -1.46 -0.97
N ILE A 122 -13.15 -2.51 -1.49
CA ILE A 122 -13.12 -3.84 -0.87
C ILE A 122 -11.68 -4.35 -0.78
N PHE A 123 -10.93 -4.29 -1.89
CA PHE A 123 -9.54 -4.75 -1.92
C PHE A 123 -8.62 -3.85 -1.10
N TYR A 124 -8.84 -2.53 -1.12
CA TYR A 124 -8.09 -1.61 -0.26
C TYR A 124 -8.21 -2.00 1.21
N ASN A 125 -9.43 -2.17 1.71
CA ASN A 125 -9.67 -2.51 3.11
C ASN A 125 -9.03 -3.86 3.48
N LYS A 126 -9.22 -4.86 2.61
CA LYS A 126 -8.64 -6.19 2.85
C LYS A 126 -7.11 -6.16 2.85
N LEU A 127 -6.50 -5.60 1.82
CA LEU A 127 -5.06 -5.59 1.67
C LEU A 127 -4.38 -4.68 2.72
N SER A 128 -5.02 -3.58 3.12
CA SER A 128 -4.52 -2.72 4.21
C SER A 128 -4.45 -3.51 5.52
N THR A 129 -5.54 -4.19 5.90
CA THR A 129 -5.57 -5.00 7.13
C THR A 129 -4.57 -6.16 7.09
N ASP A 130 -4.47 -6.86 5.95
CA ASP A 130 -3.51 -7.96 5.79
C ASP A 130 -2.06 -7.44 5.86
N SER A 131 -1.78 -6.26 5.27
CA SER A 131 -0.47 -5.61 5.33
C SER A 131 -0.06 -5.24 6.75
N GLU A 132 -0.97 -4.62 7.51
CA GLU A 132 -0.74 -4.24 8.90
C GLU A 132 -0.39 -5.46 9.77
N ARG A 133 -1.10 -6.56 9.58
CA ARG A 133 -0.83 -7.82 10.29
C ARG A 133 0.56 -8.38 9.97
N ILE A 134 0.96 -8.33 8.71
CA ILE A 134 2.27 -8.80 8.26
C ILE A 134 3.38 -7.91 8.82
N ILE A 135 3.18 -6.58 8.80
CA ILE A 135 4.14 -5.60 9.34
C ILE A 135 4.33 -5.81 10.85
N ALA A 136 3.25 -5.98 11.60
CA ALA A 136 3.32 -6.31 13.02
C ALA A 136 4.11 -7.60 13.28
N GLY A 137 4.02 -8.59 12.38
CA GLY A 137 4.85 -9.80 12.45
C GLY A 137 6.34 -9.51 12.21
N TYR A 138 6.68 -8.56 11.35
CA TYR A 138 8.08 -8.17 11.13
C TYR A 138 8.66 -7.40 12.33
N GLU A 139 7.87 -6.50 12.92
CA GLU A 139 8.23 -5.77 14.14
C GLU A 139 8.46 -6.74 15.30
N GLY A 140 7.53 -7.66 15.54
CA GLY A 140 7.67 -8.69 16.56
C GLY A 140 8.92 -9.56 16.37
N PHE A 141 9.24 -9.95 15.14
CA PHE A 141 10.47 -10.69 14.83
C PHE A 141 11.72 -9.85 15.14
N ALA A 142 11.72 -8.57 14.79
CA ALA A 142 12.84 -7.66 15.06
C ALA A 142 13.08 -7.51 16.57
N ASP A 143 12.02 -7.34 17.35
CA ASP A 143 12.08 -7.22 18.81
C ASP A 143 12.56 -8.50 19.49
N GLU A 144 12.07 -9.67 19.07
CA GLU A 144 12.54 -10.96 19.59
C GLU A 144 14.03 -11.16 19.30
N PHE A 145 14.44 -10.85 18.08
CA PHE A 145 15.85 -10.99 17.69
C PHE A 145 16.76 -10.00 18.45
N ALA A 146 16.33 -8.76 18.62
CA ALA A 146 17.04 -7.77 19.44
C ALA A 146 17.20 -8.26 20.88
N THR A 147 16.16 -8.86 21.46
CA THR A 147 16.19 -9.43 22.81
C THR A 147 17.18 -10.60 22.93
N ILE A 148 17.26 -11.47 21.92
CA ILE A 148 18.24 -12.56 21.90
C ILE A 148 19.67 -12.01 21.86
N LEU A 149 19.90 -11.01 21.01
CA LEU A 149 21.22 -10.38 20.90
C LEU A 149 21.63 -9.67 22.19
N SER A 150 20.72 -8.96 22.85
CA SER A 150 21.04 -8.27 24.11
C SER A 150 21.52 -9.23 25.19
N ARG A 151 20.90 -10.41 25.32
CA ARG A 151 21.34 -11.44 26.27
C ARG A 151 22.74 -11.97 25.99
N GLN A 152 23.12 -12.05 24.72
CA GLN A 152 24.49 -12.48 24.34
C GLN A 152 25.53 -11.36 24.56
N LEU A 153 25.06 -10.10 24.64
CA LEU A 153 25.93 -8.94 24.91
C LEU A 153 26.24 -8.78 26.40
N ASP A 154 25.33 -9.26 27.27
CA ASP A 154 25.44 -9.16 28.73
C ASP A 154 26.14 -10.39 29.35
N SER A 155 26.45 -11.41 28.56
CA SER A 155 27.15 -12.64 28.98
C SER A 155 28.64 -12.60 28.64
#